data_157bb82dc123d52b60eb22a4625505d7
#
_entry.id   157bb82dc123d52b60eb22a4625505d7
#
_cell.length_a   1.000
_cell.length_b   1.000
_cell.length_c   1.000
_cell.angle_alpha   90.00
_cell.angle_beta   90.00
_cell.angle_gamma   90.00
#
_symmetry.space_group_name_H-M   'P 1'
#
loop_
_entity.id
_entity.type
_entity.pdbx_description
1 polymer ?
#
loop_
_entity_poly.entity_id
_entity_poly.type
_entity_poly.pdbx_seq_one_letter_code
_entity_poly.pdbx_strand_id
1 'polypeptide(L)'
;MNDTEFYTKLLTLPNGANDVRYLGKRYLLRKETLLEGKLLKLYAQELGGKDIVSGNYYPTIKNGTLKPCEMSDKKVIDFVLHAKAI
;
A
#
# COMPACT_ATOMS: atom_id res chain seq x y z
N MET A 1 8.78 9.70 9.17
CA MET A 1 8.51 9.43 7.75
C MET A 1 7.84 10.62 7.10
N ASN A 2 8.13 10.85 5.86
CA ASN A 2 7.48 11.91 5.10
C ASN A 2 6.18 11.38 4.48
N ASP A 3 5.04 11.80 5.01
CA ASP A 3 3.73 11.38 4.52
C ASP A 3 3.54 11.72 3.05
N THR A 4 4.15 12.81 2.58
CA THR A 4 4.08 13.19 1.17
C THR A 4 4.74 12.15 0.28
N GLU A 5 5.90 11.62 0.69
CA GLU A 5 6.60 10.59 -0.07
C GLU A 5 5.77 9.31 -0.15
N PHE A 6 5.20 8.88 0.97
CA PHE A 6 4.34 7.70 1.01
C PHE A 6 3.13 7.87 0.09
N TYR A 7 2.44 9.00 0.21
CA TYR A 7 1.25 9.27 -0.60
C TYR A 7 1.58 9.35 -2.09
N THR A 8 2.67 10.05 -2.42
CA THR A 8 3.10 10.15 -3.82
C THR A 8 3.37 8.77 -4.41
N LYS A 9 4.08 7.93 -3.67
CA LYS A 9 4.38 6.57 -4.12
C LYS A 9 3.10 5.74 -4.25
N LEU A 10 2.20 5.85 -3.28
CA LEU A 10 0.93 5.12 -3.31
C LEU A 10 0.11 5.49 -4.54
N LEU A 11 0.11 6.76 -4.92
CA LEU A 11 -0.60 7.21 -6.12
C LEU A 11 0.00 6.64 -7.41
N THR A 12 1.30 6.31 -7.43
CA THR A 12 1.93 5.74 -8.62
C THR A 12 1.55 4.28 -8.85
N LEU A 13 1.05 3.59 -7.82
CA LEU A 13 0.64 2.21 -7.95
C LEU A 13 -0.71 2.17 -8.68
N PRO A 14 -0.85 1.38 -9.75
CA PRO A 14 -2.12 1.32 -10.48
C PRO A 14 -3.23 0.71 -9.65
N ASN A 15 -4.46 1.14 -9.90
CA ASN A 15 -5.63 0.49 -9.30
C ASN A 15 -5.80 -0.92 -9.88
N GLY A 16 -6.47 -1.77 -9.11
CA GLY A 16 -6.71 -3.15 -9.49
C GLY A 16 -5.62 -4.07 -9.01
N ALA A 17 -5.48 -5.22 -9.66
CA ALA A 17 -4.50 -6.24 -9.27
C ALA A 17 -3.20 -6.06 -10.04
N ASN A 18 -2.09 -6.07 -9.33
CA ASN A 18 -0.77 -5.83 -9.89
C ASN A 18 0.25 -6.79 -9.28
N ASP A 19 1.17 -7.31 -10.10
CA ASP A 19 2.31 -8.06 -9.59
C ASP A 19 3.41 -7.08 -9.21
N VAL A 20 3.92 -7.21 -7.99
CA VAL A 20 5.02 -6.38 -7.52
C VAL A 20 6.07 -7.25 -6.84
N ARG A 21 7.28 -6.72 -6.73
CA ARG A 21 8.37 -7.36 -6.00
C ARG A 21 8.73 -6.51 -4.79
N TYR A 22 8.85 -7.16 -3.65
CA TYR A 22 9.22 -6.51 -2.40
C TYR A 22 10.16 -7.43 -1.62
N LEU A 23 11.35 -6.94 -1.28
CA LEU A 23 12.38 -7.71 -0.57
C LEU A 23 12.69 -9.05 -1.24
N GLY A 24 12.75 -9.04 -2.58
CA GLY A 24 13.06 -10.23 -3.34
C GLY A 24 11.92 -11.24 -3.48
N LYS A 25 10.74 -10.90 -2.99
CA LYS A 25 9.56 -11.78 -3.03
C LYS A 25 8.48 -11.16 -3.89
N ARG A 26 7.68 -12.01 -4.52
CA ARG A 26 6.57 -11.54 -5.35
C ARG A 26 5.29 -11.43 -4.52
N TYR A 27 4.56 -10.36 -4.76
CA TYR A 27 3.26 -10.12 -4.12
C TYR A 27 2.23 -9.81 -5.17
N LEU A 28 1.00 -10.26 -4.96
CA LEU A 28 -0.14 -9.77 -5.71
C LEU A 28 -0.71 -8.60 -4.92
N LEU A 29 -0.61 -7.42 -5.49
CA LEU A 29 -1.06 -6.18 -4.87
C LEU A 29 -2.39 -5.76 -5.47
N ARG A 30 -3.38 -5.53 -4.60
CA ARG A 30 -4.65 -4.93 -5.00
C ARG A 30 -4.75 -3.55 -4.41
N LYS A 31 -5.02 -2.58 -5.25
CA LYS A 31 -5.23 -1.21 -4.82
C LYS A 31 -6.58 -0.72 -5.34
N GLU A 32 -7.35 -0.08 -4.48
CA GLU A 32 -8.62 0.53 -4.85
C GLU A 32 -8.65 1.98 -4.38
N THR A 33 -9.13 2.85 -5.25
CA THR A 33 -9.37 4.26 -4.91
C THR A 33 -10.88 4.45 -4.77
N LEU A 34 -11.31 4.82 -3.59
CA LEU A 34 -12.73 4.92 -3.25
C LEU A 34 -13.04 6.33 -2.75
N LEU A 35 -14.34 6.65 -2.64
CA LEU A 35 -14.83 7.91 -2.10
C LEU A 35 -14.16 9.11 -2.79
N GLU A 36 -14.08 9.06 -4.12
CA GLU A 36 -13.51 10.14 -4.93
C GLU A 36 -12.08 10.50 -4.52
N GLY A 37 -11.29 9.48 -4.18
CA GLY A 37 -9.90 9.67 -3.80
C GLY A 37 -9.67 9.91 -2.32
N LYS A 38 -10.73 9.91 -1.51
CA LYS A 38 -10.59 10.12 -0.06
C LYS A 38 -10.22 8.87 0.70
N LEU A 39 -10.25 7.72 0.03
CA LEU A 39 -9.86 6.44 0.63
C LEU A 39 -9.09 5.62 -0.40
N LEU A 40 -7.87 5.25 -0.03
CA LEU A 40 -7.05 4.34 -0.83
C LEU A 40 -6.90 3.05 -0.03
N LYS A 41 -7.43 1.94 -0.58
CA LYS A 41 -7.32 0.63 0.06
C LYS A 41 -6.19 -0.15 -0.57
N LEU A 42 -5.41 -0.81 0.27
CA LEU A 42 -4.25 -1.59 -0.15
C LEU A 42 -4.33 -2.98 0.46
N TYR A 43 -4.14 -3.99 -0.37
CA TYR A 43 -4.03 -5.38 0.09
C TYR A 43 -3.02 -6.09 -0.78
N ALA A 44 -1.95 -6.60 -0.17
CA ALA A 44 -0.93 -7.34 -0.89
C ALA A 44 -0.74 -8.70 -0.24
N GLN A 45 -0.67 -9.73 -1.06
CA GLN A 45 -0.47 -11.10 -0.62
C GLN A 45 0.79 -11.67 -1.24
N GLU A 46 1.67 -12.20 -0.42
CA GLU A 46 2.88 -12.84 -0.90
C GLU A 46 2.53 -14.11 -1.69
N LEU A 47 3.05 -14.20 -2.92
CA LEU A 47 2.86 -15.39 -3.75
C LEU A 47 3.88 -16.45 -3.35
N GLY A 48 3.39 -17.63 -2.97
CA GLY A 48 4.26 -18.70 -2.49
C GLY A 48 4.65 -18.59 -1.04
N GLY A 49 4.07 -17.63 -0.31
CA GLY A 49 4.35 -17.44 1.10
C GLY A 49 3.10 -17.04 1.86
N LYS A 50 3.28 -16.57 3.09
CA LYS A 50 2.16 -16.27 3.98
C LYS A 50 2.06 -14.80 4.36
N ASP A 51 2.96 -13.95 3.88
CA ASP A 51 2.95 -12.56 4.29
C ASP A 51 1.82 -11.78 3.63
N ILE A 52 1.20 -10.90 4.40
CA ILE A 52 0.12 -10.03 3.95
C ILE A 52 0.46 -8.63 4.41
N VAL A 53 0.26 -7.65 3.51
CA VAL A 53 0.38 -6.24 3.84
C VAL A 53 -0.93 -5.58 3.46
N SER A 54 -1.61 -4.95 4.40
CA SER A 54 -2.88 -4.31 4.09
C SER A 54 -3.14 -3.11 4.98
N GLY A 55 -3.95 -2.19 4.47
CA GLY A 55 -4.33 -1.01 5.20
C GLY A 55 -5.18 -0.08 4.36
N ASN A 56 -5.73 0.91 5.03
CA ASN A 56 -6.50 1.98 4.41
C ASN A 56 -5.79 3.30 4.65
N TYR A 57 -5.68 4.12 3.61
CA TYR A 57 -5.08 5.44 3.73
C TYR A 57 -6.13 6.49 3.43
N TYR A 58 -6.24 7.48 4.31
CA TYR A 58 -7.20 8.58 4.20
C TYR A 58 -6.44 9.88 3.99
N PRO A 59 -6.25 10.32 2.74
CA PRO A 59 -5.39 11.49 2.46
C PRO A 59 -5.90 12.79 3.06
N THR A 60 -7.21 12.92 3.25
CA THR A 60 -7.81 14.17 3.71
C THR A 60 -8.00 14.26 5.22
N ILE A 61 -7.73 13.19 5.97
CA ILE A 61 -7.86 13.19 7.42
C ILE A 61 -6.51 13.53 8.04
N LYS A 62 -6.43 14.66 8.77
CA LYS A 62 -5.22 15.08 9.50
C LYS A 62 -3.97 15.08 8.60
N ASN A 63 -4.11 15.56 7.36
CA ASN A 63 -3.02 15.59 6.38
C ASN A 63 -2.48 14.20 6.02
N GLY A 64 -3.35 13.21 6.08
CA GLY A 64 -3.01 11.84 5.76
C GLY A 64 -3.01 10.95 6.99
N THR A 65 -3.87 9.95 6.98
CA THR A 65 -3.98 8.98 8.08
C THR A 65 -3.94 7.58 7.50
N LEU A 66 -2.97 6.78 7.94
CA LEU A 66 -2.87 5.38 7.57
C LEU A 66 -3.43 4.52 8.70
N LYS A 67 -4.31 3.60 8.35
CA LYS A 67 -4.86 2.61 9.27
C LYS A 67 -4.55 1.21 8.77
N PRO A 68 -3.46 0.59 9.23
CA PRO A 68 -3.11 -0.77 8.85
C PRO A 68 -4.09 -1.78 9.42
N CYS A 69 -4.17 -2.96 8.80
CA CYS A 69 -5.00 -4.06 9.28
C CYS A 69 -4.12 -5.06 10.02
N GLU A 70 -4.14 -5.03 11.35
CA GLU A 70 -3.42 -5.98 12.21
C GLU A 70 -1.91 -6.01 11.98
N MET A 71 -1.32 -4.87 11.65
CA MET A 71 0.13 -4.74 11.49
C MET A 71 0.54 -3.31 11.78
N SER A 72 1.85 -3.06 11.86
CA SER A 72 2.35 -1.72 12.13
C SER A 72 2.25 -0.81 10.91
N ASP A 73 2.14 0.49 11.16
CA ASP A 73 2.24 1.49 10.10
C ASP A 73 3.53 1.32 9.32
N LYS A 74 4.62 1.09 10.03
CA LYS A 74 5.94 0.96 9.44
C LYS A 74 5.98 -0.13 8.38
N LYS A 75 5.31 -1.25 8.60
CA LYS A 75 5.30 -2.34 7.63
C LYS A 75 4.61 -1.92 6.33
N VAL A 76 3.44 -1.28 6.43
CA VAL A 76 2.72 -0.82 5.24
C VAL A 76 3.51 0.26 4.51
N ILE A 77 4.07 1.20 5.25
CA ILE A 77 4.86 2.28 4.68
C ILE A 77 6.08 1.74 3.95
N ASP A 78 6.82 0.84 4.57
CA ASP A 78 8.01 0.25 3.97
C ASP A 78 7.65 -0.50 2.68
N PHE A 79 6.56 -1.26 2.71
CA PHE A 79 6.10 -1.98 1.53
C PHE A 79 5.81 -1.02 0.37
N VAL A 80 5.02 0.03 0.63
CA VAL A 80 4.65 0.97 -0.43
C VAL A 80 5.87 1.69 -1.00
N LEU A 81 6.80 2.10 -0.13
CA LEU A 81 7.98 2.82 -0.58
C LEU A 81 8.94 1.96 -1.41
N HIS A 82 9.00 0.67 -1.18
CA HIS A 82 10.00 -0.20 -1.78
C HIS A 82 9.45 -1.25 -2.75
N ALA A 83 8.15 -1.45 -2.83
CA ALA A 83 7.57 -2.39 -3.80
C ALA A 83 7.77 -1.85 -5.21
N LYS A 84 8.12 -2.74 -6.13
CA LYS A 84 8.39 -2.38 -7.52
C LYS A 84 7.53 -3.22 -8.45
N ALA A 85 6.97 -2.59 -9.47
CA ALA A 85 6.21 -3.29 -10.50
C ALA A 85 7.12 -4.28 -11.22
N ILE A 86 6.57 -5.44 -11.54
CA ILE A 86 7.28 -6.47 -12.30
C ILE A 86 7.04 -6.29 -13.80
#